data_61d7390c241b6081da506205e7eb5b05
#
_entry.id   61d7390c241b6081da506205e7eb5b05
#
_cell.length_a   1.000
_cell.length_b   1.000
_cell.length_c   1.000
_cell.angle_alpha   90.00
_cell.angle_beta   90.00
_cell.angle_gamma   90.00
#
_symmetry.space_group_name_H-M   'P 1'
#
loop_
_entity.id
_entity.type
_entity.pdbx_description
1 polymer ?
#
loop_
_entity_poly.entity_id
_entity_poly.type
_entity_poly.pdbx_seq_one_letter_code
_entity_poly.pdbx_strand_id
1 'polypeptide(L)'
;MNINFVTSFNENLYNRFGNVFFKSIQENWEPSLKVKAYYHDFPISKYSLDKTIEYSNLKDNRKYIKFLKDNAKHNGTEDGQIPYNVKLDAIKWCHKMFALTDYAFTLAENNKEAGWLVWIDVDSYANKRLTKKDLLNMLPDNADIVHGNGISFMAFNLSKKPPLDLLWDLRRIYMNDEVISYREWHDGFIMQRLLKLYKSHGLKIHDIEEQISKYIIHMNSVSSSSII
;
A
#
# COMPACT_ATOMS: atom_id res chain seq x y z
N MET A 1 20.46 -1.54 6.40
CA MET A 1 19.01 -1.49 6.66
C MET A 1 18.26 -2.14 5.50
N ASN A 2 17.23 -2.96 5.78
CA ASN A 2 16.40 -3.57 4.75
C ASN A 2 15.33 -2.61 4.26
N ILE A 3 14.96 -2.72 2.97
CA ILE A 3 13.84 -2.00 2.38
C ILE A 3 12.97 -3.05 1.69
N ASN A 4 11.74 -3.17 2.13
CA ASN A 4 10.77 -4.11 1.61
C ASN A 4 9.58 -3.35 1.03
N PHE A 5 9.17 -3.68 -0.17
CA PHE A 5 8.01 -3.08 -0.82
C PHE A 5 6.79 -3.98 -0.70
N VAL A 6 5.63 -3.37 -0.60
CA VAL A 6 4.35 -4.07 -0.64
C VAL A 6 3.36 -3.34 -1.54
N THR A 7 2.58 -4.10 -2.28
CA THR A 7 1.47 -3.63 -3.10
C THR A 7 0.30 -4.62 -3.03
N SER A 8 -0.87 -4.19 -3.48
CA SER A 8 -2.00 -5.12 -3.70
C SER A 8 -2.76 -4.78 -4.98
N PHE A 9 -3.38 -5.81 -5.58
CA PHE A 9 -4.14 -5.66 -6.82
C PHE A 9 -5.18 -6.77 -7.00
N ASN A 10 -6.22 -6.44 -7.74
CA ASN A 10 -7.18 -7.38 -8.30
C ASN A 10 -6.94 -7.58 -9.81
N GLU A 11 -7.72 -8.45 -10.45
CA GLU A 11 -7.58 -8.73 -11.89
C GLU A 11 -7.74 -7.47 -12.75
N ASN A 12 -8.69 -6.59 -12.43
CA ASN A 12 -8.89 -5.33 -13.17
C ASN A 12 -7.68 -4.39 -13.07
N LEU A 13 -7.13 -4.20 -11.86
CA LEU A 13 -5.95 -3.37 -11.66
C LEU A 13 -4.72 -4.00 -12.34
N TYR A 14 -4.58 -5.33 -12.30
CA TYR A 14 -3.51 -6.03 -12.99
C TYR A 14 -3.58 -5.80 -14.50
N ASN A 15 -4.74 -5.98 -15.10
CA ASN A 15 -4.92 -5.82 -16.55
C ASN A 15 -4.71 -4.37 -17.01
N ARG A 16 -5.06 -3.40 -16.19
CA ARG A 16 -4.88 -1.97 -16.52
C ARG A 16 -3.47 -1.46 -16.29
N PHE A 17 -2.83 -1.86 -15.21
CA PHE A 17 -1.60 -1.26 -14.72
C PHE A 17 -0.52 -2.28 -14.38
N GLY A 18 -0.89 -3.48 -13.95
CA GLY A 18 0.04 -4.47 -13.38
C GLY A 18 1.17 -4.83 -14.34
N ASN A 19 0.89 -5.03 -15.62
CA ASN A 19 1.93 -5.32 -16.61
C ASN A 19 2.98 -4.22 -16.70
N VAL A 20 2.55 -2.95 -16.71
CA VAL A 20 3.47 -1.80 -16.77
C VAL A 20 4.22 -1.68 -15.45
N PHE A 21 3.53 -1.80 -14.31
CA PHE A 21 4.12 -1.73 -12.99
C PHE A 21 5.22 -2.78 -12.80
N PHE A 22 4.90 -4.07 -12.97
CA PHE A 22 5.87 -5.14 -12.72
C PHE A 22 7.03 -5.14 -13.70
N LYS A 23 6.77 -4.88 -14.99
CA LYS A 23 7.82 -4.74 -15.99
C LYS A 23 8.75 -3.57 -15.68
N SER A 24 8.20 -2.42 -15.29
CA SER A 24 9.01 -1.24 -14.97
C SER A 24 9.89 -1.46 -13.72
N ILE A 25 9.41 -2.19 -12.73
CA ILE A 25 10.20 -2.60 -11.56
C ILE A 25 11.35 -3.51 -12.00
N GLN A 26 11.06 -4.54 -12.77
CA GLN A 26 12.05 -5.50 -13.26
C GLN A 26 13.18 -4.81 -14.05
N GLU A 27 12.83 -3.84 -14.87
CA GLU A 27 13.78 -3.12 -15.73
C GLU A 27 14.58 -2.06 -14.98
N ASN A 28 13.99 -1.42 -13.98
CA ASN A 28 14.53 -0.21 -13.39
C ASN A 28 14.94 -0.35 -11.91
N TRP A 29 14.53 -1.40 -11.20
CA TRP A 29 14.91 -1.53 -9.80
C TRP A 29 16.12 -2.42 -9.60
N GLU A 30 16.90 -2.10 -8.58
CA GLU A 30 18.00 -2.96 -8.14
C GLU A 30 17.43 -4.30 -7.64
N PRO A 31 17.96 -5.47 -8.05
CA PRO A 31 17.42 -6.78 -7.69
C PRO A 31 17.39 -7.09 -6.19
N SER A 32 18.10 -6.31 -5.38
CA SER A 32 18.09 -6.43 -3.92
C SER A 32 16.82 -5.84 -3.27
N LEU A 33 16.03 -5.06 -4.03
CA LEU A 33 14.77 -4.48 -3.56
C LEU A 33 13.66 -5.52 -3.67
N LYS A 34 13.22 -6.03 -2.53
CA LYS A 34 12.19 -7.08 -2.46
C LYS A 34 10.78 -6.48 -2.57
N VAL A 35 9.94 -7.08 -3.40
CA VAL A 35 8.53 -6.69 -3.55
C VAL A 35 7.63 -7.86 -3.15
N LYS A 36 6.73 -7.62 -2.21
CA LYS A 36 5.62 -8.50 -1.85
C LYS A 36 4.35 -7.98 -2.49
N ALA A 37 3.74 -8.77 -3.35
CA ALA A 37 2.53 -8.41 -4.08
C ALA A 37 1.35 -9.27 -3.63
N TYR A 38 0.35 -8.65 -3.01
CA TYR A 38 -0.88 -9.33 -2.62
C TYR A 38 -1.90 -9.24 -3.74
N TYR A 39 -2.42 -10.38 -4.16
CA TYR A 39 -3.51 -10.44 -5.14
C TYR A 39 -4.80 -10.96 -4.51
N HIS A 40 -5.94 -10.61 -5.09
CA HIS A 40 -7.26 -11.07 -4.68
C HIS A 40 -8.20 -11.15 -5.88
N ASP A 41 -9.25 -12.00 -5.74
CA ASP A 41 -10.37 -12.16 -6.69
C ASP A 41 -10.06 -12.81 -8.05
N PHE A 42 -8.86 -13.36 -8.25
CA PHE A 42 -8.53 -14.09 -9.47
C PHE A 42 -7.44 -15.13 -9.24
N PRO A 43 -7.35 -16.18 -10.08
CA PRO A 43 -6.26 -17.15 -10.04
C PRO A 43 -5.01 -16.56 -10.70
N ILE A 44 -3.98 -16.27 -9.91
CA ILE A 44 -2.73 -15.67 -10.38
C ILE A 44 -1.99 -16.53 -11.42
N SER A 45 -2.25 -17.85 -11.44
CA SER A 45 -1.66 -18.78 -12.40
C SER A 45 -1.99 -18.50 -13.88
N LYS A 46 -2.97 -17.63 -14.14
CA LYS A 46 -3.28 -17.16 -15.50
C LYS A 46 -2.19 -16.28 -16.12
N TYR A 47 -1.28 -15.75 -15.30
CA TYR A 47 -0.32 -14.75 -15.72
C TYR A 47 1.11 -15.28 -15.64
N SER A 48 1.95 -14.88 -16.58
CA SER A 48 3.39 -15.11 -16.51
C SER A 48 4.00 -14.09 -15.55
N LEU A 49 4.22 -14.54 -14.31
CA LEU A 49 4.66 -13.66 -13.23
C LEU A 49 6.19 -13.62 -13.14
N ASP A 50 6.71 -12.47 -12.74
CA ASP A 50 8.12 -12.31 -12.41
C ASP A 50 8.47 -13.12 -11.16
N LYS A 51 9.46 -14.00 -11.26
CA LYS A 51 9.94 -14.85 -10.18
C LYS A 51 10.69 -14.06 -9.07
N THR A 52 11.06 -12.81 -9.34
CA THR A 52 11.72 -11.93 -8.36
C THR A 52 10.76 -11.26 -7.41
N ILE A 53 9.45 -11.34 -7.70
CA ILE A 53 8.38 -10.79 -6.88
C ILE A 53 7.72 -11.92 -6.11
N GLU A 54 7.54 -11.72 -4.81
CA GLU A 54 6.82 -12.67 -3.97
C GLU A 54 5.31 -12.39 -4.02
N TYR A 55 4.54 -13.35 -4.52
CA TYR A 55 3.08 -13.22 -4.62
C TYR A 55 2.38 -13.97 -3.48
N SER A 56 1.35 -13.35 -2.90
CA SER A 56 0.49 -13.96 -1.89
C SER A 56 -0.98 -13.68 -2.17
N ASN A 57 -1.82 -14.68 -1.93
CA ASN A 57 -3.26 -14.50 -2.04
C ASN A 57 -3.79 -13.83 -0.76
N LEU A 58 -4.40 -12.66 -0.88
CA LEU A 58 -4.98 -11.97 0.27
C LEU A 58 -6.13 -12.77 0.91
N LYS A 59 -6.78 -13.66 0.15
CA LYS A 59 -7.81 -14.56 0.67
C LYS A 59 -7.31 -15.63 1.65
N ASP A 60 -6.00 -15.84 1.74
CA ASP A 60 -5.42 -16.72 2.77
C ASP A 60 -5.43 -16.06 4.17
N ASN A 61 -5.65 -14.74 4.23
CA ASN A 61 -5.81 -14.01 5.48
C ASN A 61 -7.25 -14.12 6.00
N ARG A 62 -7.44 -14.92 7.06
CA ARG A 62 -8.77 -15.17 7.66
C ARG A 62 -9.48 -13.90 8.15
N LYS A 63 -8.73 -12.90 8.61
CA LYS A 63 -9.29 -11.64 9.10
C LYS A 63 -9.83 -10.78 7.96
N TYR A 64 -9.12 -10.77 6.84
CA TYR A 64 -9.59 -10.15 5.61
C TYR A 64 -10.90 -10.79 5.10
N ILE A 65 -10.96 -12.12 5.03
CA ILE A 65 -12.17 -12.85 4.61
C ILE A 65 -13.34 -12.57 5.55
N LYS A 66 -13.08 -12.54 6.88
CA LYS A 66 -14.11 -12.17 7.86
C LYS A 66 -14.63 -10.76 7.59
N PHE A 67 -13.74 -9.77 7.41
CA PHE A 67 -14.13 -8.40 7.11
C PHE A 67 -14.99 -8.29 5.86
N LEU A 68 -14.60 -8.93 4.76
CA LEU A 68 -15.39 -8.93 3.51
C LEU A 68 -16.81 -9.48 3.73
N LYS A 69 -16.92 -10.57 4.49
CA LYS A 69 -18.22 -11.21 4.78
C LYS A 69 -19.11 -10.30 5.62
N ASP A 70 -18.56 -9.76 6.71
CA ASP A 70 -19.33 -8.98 7.68
C ASP A 70 -19.73 -7.61 7.13
N ASN A 71 -18.93 -7.06 6.21
CA ASN A 71 -19.11 -5.73 5.62
C ASN A 71 -19.57 -5.74 4.15
N ALA A 72 -20.07 -6.85 3.62
CA ALA A 72 -20.45 -6.99 2.21
C ALA A 72 -21.42 -5.91 1.70
N LYS A 73 -22.28 -5.38 2.57
CA LYS A 73 -23.22 -4.27 2.26
C LYS A 73 -22.55 -2.91 2.14
N HIS A 74 -21.34 -2.73 2.71
CA HIS A 74 -20.60 -1.47 2.71
C HIS A 74 -19.65 -1.37 1.50
N ASN A 75 -20.21 -1.51 0.30
CA ASN A 75 -19.53 -1.60 -0.98
C ASN A 75 -19.70 -0.34 -1.85
N GLY A 76 -19.97 0.82 -1.24
CA GLY A 76 -20.19 2.07 -1.93
C GLY A 76 -21.58 2.26 -2.52
N THR A 77 -22.47 1.26 -2.34
CA THR A 77 -23.88 1.34 -2.72
C THR A 77 -24.73 1.09 -1.48
N GLU A 78 -25.48 2.06 -1.02
CA GLU A 78 -26.49 1.82 0.02
C GLU A 78 -27.75 1.22 -0.64
N ASP A 79 -28.03 -0.03 -0.36
CA ASP A 79 -29.25 -0.76 -0.74
C ASP A 79 -29.67 -0.65 -2.22
N GLY A 80 -28.72 -0.47 -3.13
CA GLY A 80 -28.97 -0.42 -4.59
C GLY A 80 -29.70 0.82 -5.10
N GLN A 81 -29.95 1.82 -4.25
CA GLN A 81 -30.75 3.00 -4.60
C GLN A 81 -29.95 4.30 -4.78
N ILE A 82 -28.68 4.33 -4.42
CA ILE A 82 -27.85 5.55 -4.47
C ILE A 82 -26.75 5.36 -5.51
N PRO A 83 -26.38 6.43 -6.24
CA PRO A 83 -25.21 6.34 -7.12
C PRO A 83 -23.97 5.93 -6.31
N TYR A 84 -23.17 5.01 -6.86
CA TYR A 84 -21.96 4.49 -6.24
C TYR A 84 -21.09 5.62 -5.65
N ASN A 85 -20.79 5.50 -4.36
CA ASN A 85 -19.93 6.43 -3.64
C ASN A 85 -18.61 5.73 -3.26
N VAL A 86 -17.57 6.03 -3.99
CA VAL A 86 -16.24 5.46 -3.79
C VAL A 86 -15.67 5.74 -2.39
N LYS A 87 -16.09 6.82 -1.74
CA LYS A 87 -15.63 7.19 -0.39
C LYS A 87 -16.26 6.33 0.70
N LEU A 88 -17.39 5.68 0.41
CA LEU A 88 -18.13 4.78 1.30
C LEU A 88 -18.03 3.31 0.84
N ASP A 89 -16.97 2.94 0.14
CA ASP A 89 -16.71 1.57 -0.27
C ASP A 89 -15.61 0.95 0.59
N ALA A 90 -16.00 0.44 1.77
CA ALA A 90 -15.08 -0.20 2.69
C ALA A 90 -14.46 -1.48 2.08
N ILE A 91 -15.21 -2.17 1.22
CA ILE A 91 -14.75 -3.39 0.55
C ILE A 91 -13.62 -3.09 -0.43
N LYS A 92 -13.75 -2.02 -1.21
CA LYS A 92 -12.71 -1.59 -2.16
C LYS A 92 -11.41 -1.21 -1.46
N TRP A 93 -11.48 -0.50 -0.35
CA TRP A 93 -10.31 0.09 0.29
C TRP A 93 -9.64 -0.82 1.33
N CYS A 94 -10.34 -1.85 1.82
CA CYS A 94 -9.77 -2.77 2.82
C CYS A 94 -8.55 -3.56 2.29
N HIS A 95 -8.50 -3.85 0.99
CA HIS A 95 -7.43 -4.66 0.38
C HIS A 95 -6.04 -4.11 0.68
N LYS A 96 -5.85 -2.81 0.46
CA LYS A 96 -4.61 -2.09 0.76
C LYS A 96 -4.23 -2.23 2.23
N MET A 97 -5.21 -2.01 3.11
CA MET A 97 -4.98 -2.00 4.55
C MET A 97 -4.61 -3.37 5.09
N PHE A 98 -5.28 -4.41 4.63
CA PHE A 98 -4.93 -5.78 5.01
C PHE A 98 -3.57 -6.22 4.44
N ALA A 99 -3.26 -5.92 3.17
CA ALA A 99 -1.97 -6.24 2.57
C ALA A 99 -0.80 -5.55 3.29
N LEU A 100 -0.92 -4.23 3.51
CA LEU A 100 0.10 -3.44 4.19
C LEU A 100 0.35 -3.94 5.61
N THR A 101 -0.71 -4.13 6.40
CA THR A 101 -0.56 -4.52 7.81
C THR A 101 -0.17 -5.98 7.99
N ASP A 102 -0.61 -6.88 7.10
CA ASP A 102 -0.20 -8.29 7.13
C ASP A 102 1.32 -8.41 6.93
N TYR A 103 1.84 -7.74 5.91
CA TYR A 103 3.28 -7.80 5.65
C TYR A 103 4.10 -7.06 6.71
N ALA A 104 3.61 -5.92 7.21
CA ALA A 104 4.27 -5.18 8.28
C ALA A 104 4.51 -6.04 9.53
N PHE A 105 3.49 -6.79 9.97
CA PHE A 105 3.62 -7.64 11.15
C PHE A 105 4.44 -8.90 10.88
N THR A 106 4.36 -9.47 9.69
CA THR A 106 5.26 -10.56 9.28
C THR A 106 6.74 -10.14 9.36
N LEU A 107 7.07 -8.93 8.89
CA LEU A 107 8.43 -8.40 8.98
C LEU A 107 8.85 -8.07 10.42
N ALA A 108 7.93 -7.51 11.22
CA ALA A 108 8.20 -7.16 12.62
C ALA A 108 8.44 -8.40 13.50
N GLU A 109 7.71 -9.48 13.27
CA GLU A 109 7.91 -10.76 13.95
C GLU A 109 9.29 -11.37 13.61
N ASN A 110 9.78 -11.14 12.39
CA ASN A 110 11.10 -11.53 11.92
C ASN A 110 12.12 -10.40 12.16
N ASN A 111 12.48 -10.11 13.40
CA ASN A 111 13.35 -9.00 13.84
C ASN A 111 14.58 -8.72 12.94
N LYS A 112 15.11 -9.73 12.22
CA LYS A 112 16.25 -9.58 11.29
C LYS A 112 15.88 -8.86 9.99
N GLU A 113 14.60 -8.77 9.67
CA GLU A 113 14.09 -8.12 8.46
C GLU A 113 13.48 -6.73 8.73
N ALA A 114 13.41 -6.33 10.00
CA ALA A 114 12.98 -5.00 10.38
C ALA A 114 13.83 -3.91 9.68
N GLY A 115 13.15 -2.92 9.16
CA GLY A 115 13.74 -1.83 8.38
C GLY A 115 12.62 -0.97 7.83
N TRP A 116 12.74 -0.51 6.61
CA TRP A 116 11.67 0.21 5.96
C TRP A 116 10.70 -0.73 5.25
N LEU A 117 9.41 -0.58 5.52
CA LEU A 117 8.32 -1.12 4.72
C LEU A 117 7.75 0.00 3.87
N VAL A 118 7.74 -0.20 2.56
CA VAL A 118 7.27 0.80 1.59
C VAL A 118 6.01 0.28 0.90
N TRP A 119 4.91 0.99 1.09
CA TRP A 119 3.72 0.82 0.26
C TRP A 119 3.90 1.54 -1.08
N ILE A 120 3.52 0.89 -2.17
CA ILE A 120 3.43 1.49 -3.50
C ILE A 120 2.15 1.01 -4.20
N ASP A 121 1.37 1.94 -4.74
CA ASP A 121 0.17 1.61 -5.51
C ASP A 121 0.55 0.98 -6.87
N VAL A 122 -0.20 -0.04 -7.31
CA VAL A 122 0.07 -0.78 -8.56
C VAL A 122 -0.15 0.08 -9.83
N ASP A 123 -0.86 1.19 -9.73
CA ASP A 123 -1.00 2.19 -10.79
C ASP A 123 0.15 3.21 -10.82
N SER A 124 1.32 2.78 -10.38
CA SER A 124 2.57 3.50 -10.48
C SER A 124 3.50 2.80 -11.49
N TYR A 125 4.54 3.47 -11.96
CA TYR A 125 5.62 2.83 -12.71
C TYR A 125 6.97 3.47 -12.41
N ALA A 126 8.01 2.68 -12.47
CA ALA A 126 9.38 3.15 -12.35
C ALA A 126 9.85 3.68 -13.71
N ASN A 127 10.09 4.99 -13.81
CA ASN A 127 10.55 5.64 -15.04
C ASN A 127 12.08 5.79 -15.10
N LYS A 128 12.77 5.47 -14.01
CA LYS A 128 14.22 5.60 -13.87
C LYS A 128 14.77 4.53 -12.94
N ARG A 129 16.04 4.19 -13.14
CA ARG A 129 16.74 3.24 -12.29
C ARG A 129 16.71 3.71 -10.83
N LEU A 130 16.22 2.84 -9.93
CA LEU A 130 16.13 3.04 -8.50
C LEU A 130 17.04 2.03 -7.78
N THR A 131 18.01 2.53 -7.04
CA THR A 131 18.91 1.70 -6.24
C THR A 131 18.55 1.75 -4.77
N LYS A 132 18.99 0.75 -4.01
CA LYS A 132 18.88 0.75 -2.56
C LYS A 132 19.53 1.99 -1.93
N LYS A 133 20.65 2.45 -2.50
CA LYS A 133 21.35 3.66 -2.06
C LYS A 133 20.48 4.91 -2.26
N ASP A 134 19.82 5.04 -3.41
CA ASP A 134 18.92 6.18 -3.67
C ASP A 134 17.80 6.23 -2.65
N LEU A 135 17.17 5.09 -2.35
CA LEU A 135 16.13 4.99 -1.34
C LEU A 135 16.65 5.34 0.06
N LEU A 136 17.78 4.80 0.49
CA LEU A 136 18.36 5.11 1.81
C LEU A 136 18.66 6.60 1.96
N ASN A 137 19.02 7.30 0.89
CA ASN A 137 19.20 8.76 0.91
C ASN A 137 17.88 9.52 1.08
N MET A 138 16.75 8.94 0.63
CA MET A 138 15.42 9.52 0.76
C MET A 138 14.68 9.09 2.04
N LEU A 139 15.16 8.05 2.72
CA LEU A 139 14.55 7.46 3.91
C LEU A 139 15.45 7.71 5.14
N PRO A 140 15.43 8.92 5.73
CA PRO A 140 16.37 9.29 6.79
C PRO A 140 16.08 8.55 8.10
N ASP A 141 17.13 8.18 8.83
CA ASP A 141 17.05 7.40 10.08
C ASP A 141 16.21 8.09 11.18
N ASN A 142 16.15 9.42 11.16
CA ASN A 142 15.38 10.19 12.13
C ASN A 142 13.87 10.24 11.81
N ALA A 143 13.45 9.82 10.60
CA ALA A 143 12.03 9.73 10.25
C ALA A 143 11.40 8.45 10.81
N ASP A 144 10.13 8.55 11.14
CA ASP A 144 9.27 7.41 11.50
C ASP A 144 8.46 6.95 10.28
N ILE A 145 7.92 7.92 9.55
CA ILE A 145 7.20 7.71 8.29
C ILE A 145 7.71 8.69 7.24
N VAL A 146 7.79 8.22 6.01
CA VAL A 146 8.08 9.03 4.84
C VAL A 146 6.95 8.84 3.83
N HIS A 147 6.49 9.91 3.20
CA HIS A 147 5.49 9.82 2.13
C HIS A 147 5.91 10.63 0.90
N GLY A 148 5.39 10.21 -0.25
CA GLY A 148 5.46 10.92 -1.52
C GLY A 148 4.29 10.49 -2.41
N ASN A 149 3.85 11.34 -3.34
CA ASN A 149 2.65 11.11 -4.13
C ASN A 149 1.41 10.80 -3.26
N GLY A 150 1.20 11.60 -2.21
CA GLY A 150 0.14 11.37 -1.23
C GLY A 150 0.34 10.06 -0.49
N ILE A 151 -0.68 9.15 -0.53
CA ILE A 151 -0.61 7.80 0.07
C ILE A 151 -0.25 6.70 -0.93
N SER A 152 0.03 7.06 -2.20
CA SER A 152 0.42 6.10 -3.23
C SER A 152 1.85 5.58 -3.02
N PHE A 153 2.67 6.36 -2.31
CA PHE A 153 3.98 5.96 -1.81
C PHE A 153 4.10 6.34 -0.33
N MET A 154 4.21 5.34 0.53
CA MET A 154 4.42 5.54 1.97
C MET A 154 5.42 4.54 2.52
N ALA A 155 6.41 5.04 3.25
CA ALA A 155 7.42 4.21 3.91
C ALA A 155 7.29 4.31 5.43
N PHE A 156 7.30 3.17 6.10
CA PHE A 156 7.18 3.01 7.55
C PHE A 156 8.47 2.41 8.11
N ASN A 157 9.10 3.09 9.06
CA ASN A 157 10.31 2.57 9.72
C ASN A 157 9.92 1.55 10.80
N LEU A 158 9.88 0.28 10.44
CA LEU A 158 9.47 -0.81 11.35
C LEU A 158 10.48 -1.10 12.46
N SER A 159 11.67 -0.47 12.43
CA SER A 159 12.63 -0.53 13.55
C SER A 159 12.19 0.33 14.73
N LYS A 160 11.14 1.14 14.57
CA LYS A 160 10.62 2.08 15.55
C LYS A 160 9.21 1.72 15.97
N LYS A 161 8.91 1.98 17.25
CA LYS A 161 7.60 1.68 17.83
C LYS A 161 6.46 2.54 17.25
N PRO A 162 6.59 3.88 17.05
CA PRO A 162 5.44 4.68 16.62
C PRO A 162 4.83 4.26 15.27
N PRO A 163 5.58 3.93 14.21
CA PRO A 163 5.02 3.40 12.97
C PRO A 163 4.31 2.06 13.14
N LEU A 164 4.83 1.17 14.00
CA LEU A 164 4.19 -0.12 14.31
C LEU A 164 2.86 0.08 15.05
N ASP A 165 2.83 0.98 16.02
CA ASP A 165 1.59 1.32 16.76
C ASP A 165 0.52 1.90 15.81
N LEU A 166 0.92 2.79 14.88
CA LEU A 166 0.00 3.34 13.86
C LEU A 166 -0.55 2.24 12.96
N LEU A 167 0.31 1.32 12.48
CA LEU A 167 -0.13 0.20 11.64
C LEU A 167 -1.00 -0.78 12.42
N TRP A 168 -0.77 -0.94 13.73
CA TRP A 168 -1.64 -1.72 14.61
C TRP A 168 -3.02 -1.09 14.73
N ASP A 169 -3.11 0.22 14.98
CA ASP A 169 -4.38 0.93 15.03
C ASP A 169 -5.11 0.88 13.69
N LEU A 170 -4.38 1.05 12.58
CA LEU A 170 -4.96 0.89 11.26
C LEU A 170 -5.58 -0.50 11.08
N ARG A 171 -4.84 -1.55 11.43
CA ARG A 171 -5.35 -2.93 11.38
C ARG A 171 -6.57 -3.13 12.27
N ARG A 172 -6.54 -2.59 13.50
CA ARG A 172 -7.63 -2.68 14.49
C ARG A 172 -8.92 -2.04 13.96
N ILE A 173 -8.83 -0.87 13.34
CA ILE A 173 -9.98 -0.16 12.75
C ILE A 173 -10.73 -1.05 11.77
N TYR A 174 -10.02 -1.79 10.90
CA TYR A 174 -10.66 -2.70 9.96
C TYR A 174 -11.09 -4.02 10.61
N MET A 175 -10.30 -4.59 11.51
CA MET A 175 -10.62 -5.86 12.17
C MET A 175 -11.84 -5.79 13.10
N ASN A 176 -12.12 -4.62 13.68
CA ASN A 176 -13.24 -4.38 14.59
C ASN A 176 -14.40 -3.68 13.89
N ASP A 177 -14.38 -3.58 12.55
CA ASP A 177 -15.38 -2.88 11.75
C ASP A 177 -15.57 -1.39 12.13
N GLU A 178 -14.60 -0.79 12.84
CA GLU A 178 -14.66 0.61 13.28
C GLU A 178 -14.65 1.58 12.07
N VAL A 179 -14.12 1.13 10.93
CA VAL A 179 -14.05 1.94 9.69
C VAL A 179 -15.42 2.49 9.29
N ILE A 180 -16.50 1.72 9.54
CA ILE A 180 -17.86 2.10 9.18
C ILE A 180 -18.40 3.28 10.02
N SER A 181 -17.82 3.53 11.19
CA SER A 181 -18.18 4.68 12.03
C SER A 181 -17.57 6.01 11.59
N TYR A 182 -16.64 5.98 10.64
CA TYR A 182 -16.03 7.21 10.11
C TYR A 182 -16.87 7.84 9.00
N ARG A 183 -16.69 9.14 8.78
CA ARG A 183 -17.37 9.90 7.70
C ARG A 183 -17.06 9.37 6.30
N GLU A 184 -15.86 8.89 6.07
CA GLU A 184 -15.38 8.34 4.81
C GLU A 184 -14.56 7.08 5.12
N TRP A 185 -14.66 6.04 4.30
CA TRP A 185 -14.08 4.73 4.57
C TRP A 185 -12.87 4.42 3.66
N HIS A 186 -12.50 5.37 2.79
CA HIS A 186 -11.35 5.16 1.91
C HIS A 186 -10.02 5.27 2.68
N ASP A 187 -9.04 4.54 2.19
CA ASP A 187 -7.72 4.39 2.78
C ASP A 187 -7.04 5.74 3.09
N GLY A 188 -7.13 6.70 2.16
CA GLY A 188 -6.56 8.05 2.31
C GLY A 188 -7.13 8.79 3.51
N PHE A 189 -8.45 8.74 3.72
CA PHE A 189 -9.09 9.42 4.85
C PHE A 189 -8.67 8.80 6.19
N ILE A 190 -8.71 7.48 6.29
CA ILE A 190 -8.35 6.76 7.52
C ILE A 190 -6.87 7.00 7.85
N MET A 191 -5.98 6.85 6.85
CA MET A 191 -4.55 7.07 7.03
C MET A 191 -4.24 8.50 7.47
N GLN A 192 -4.83 9.53 6.83
CA GLN A 192 -4.63 10.94 7.20
C GLN A 192 -5.07 11.22 8.63
N ARG A 193 -6.17 10.62 9.09
CA ARG A 193 -6.62 10.77 10.48
C ARG A 193 -5.61 10.18 11.46
N LEU A 194 -5.11 8.98 11.19
CA LEU A 194 -4.08 8.35 12.03
C LEU A 194 -2.78 9.16 12.02
N LEU A 195 -2.31 9.58 10.86
CA LEU A 195 -1.11 10.42 10.75
C LEU A 195 -1.24 11.72 11.56
N LYS A 196 -2.41 12.40 11.48
CA LYS A 196 -2.67 13.61 12.27
C LYS A 196 -2.65 13.33 13.77
N LEU A 197 -3.29 12.25 14.22
CA LEU A 197 -3.29 11.82 15.62
C LEU A 197 -1.87 11.54 16.11
N TYR A 198 -1.14 10.69 15.40
CA TYR A 198 0.20 10.29 15.80
C TYR A 198 1.22 11.44 15.72
N LYS A 199 1.07 12.35 14.75
CA LYS A 199 1.89 13.56 14.66
C LYS A 199 1.72 14.45 15.90
N SER A 200 0.51 14.57 16.46
CA SER A 200 0.29 15.30 17.71
C SER A 200 0.95 14.61 18.93
N HIS A 201 1.33 13.35 18.81
CA HIS A 201 2.08 12.58 19.81
C HIS A 201 3.57 12.41 19.46
N GLY A 202 4.09 13.22 18.54
CA GLY A 202 5.51 13.28 18.23
C GLY A 202 6.00 12.40 17.08
N LEU A 203 5.10 11.75 16.32
CA LEU A 203 5.48 10.99 15.11
C LEU A 203 6.17 11.91 14.10
N LYS A 204 7.35 11.51 13.64
CA LYS A 204 8.17 12.26 12.68
C LYS A 204 7.85 11.81 11.26
N ILE A 205 7.20 12.73 10.51
CA ILE A 205 6.79 12.48 9.13
C ILE A 205 7.62 13.37 8.21
N HIS A 206 8.18 12.75 7.15
CA HIS A 206 8.93 13.48 6.11
C HIS A 206 8.22 13.35 4.77
N ASP A 207 8.20 14.44 4.02
CA ASP A 207 7.71 14.48 2.65
C ASP A 207 8.89 14.39 1.68
N ILE A 208 8.82 13.46 0.74
CA ILE A 208 9.82 13.25 -0.32
C ILE A 208 9.22 13.29 -1.73
N GLU A 209 8.07 13.91 -1.89
CA GLU A 209 7.36 13.96 -3.18
C GLU A 209 8.26 14.40 -4.33
N GLU A 210 9.02 15.47 -4.14
CA GLU A 210 9.94 15.99 -5.15
C GLU A 210 11.07 15.00 -5.50
N GLN A 211 11.55 14.25 -4.52
CA GLN A 211 12.61 13.28 -4.72
C GLN A 211 12.11 12.02 -5.41
N ILE A 212 11.02 11.42 -4.89
CA ILE A 212 10.51 10.13 -5.35
C ILE A 212 9.86 10.24 -6.74
N SER A 213 9.23 11.37 -7.07
CA SER A 213 8.63 11.60 -8.38
C SER A 213 9.62 11.54 -9.56
N LYS A 214 10.93 11.69 -9.27
CA LYS A 214 11.99 11.49 -10.26
C LYS A 214 12.20 10.03 -10.66
N TYR A 215 11.73 9.09 -9.84
CA TYR A 215 11.94 7.65 -10.01
C TYR A 215 10.62 6.89 -10.24
N ILE A 216 9.55 7.31 -9.60
CA ILE A 216 8.25 6.64 -9.60
C ILE A 216 7.18 7.65 -9.98
N ILE A 217 6.38 7.30 -10.98
CA ILE A 217 5.28 8.11 -11.47
C ILE A 217 3.96 7.38 -11.22
N HIS A 218 2.98 8.07 -10.66
CA HIS A 218 1.64 7.56 -10.48
C HIS A 218 0.82 7.82 -11.75
N MET A 219 0.30 6.76 -12.39
CA MET A 219 -0.31 6.83 -13.72
C MET A 219 -1.60 7.66 -13.78
N ASN A 220 -2.35 7.73 -12.67
CA ASN A 220 -3.57 8.55 -12.62
C ASN A 220 -3.29 10.07 -12.48
N SER A 221 -2.05 10.47 -12.18
CA SER A 221 -1.66 11.90 -12.16
C SER A 221 -1.24 12.42 -13.55
N VAL A 222 -1.01 11.52 -14.50
CA VAL A 222 -0.72 11.88 -15.89
C VAL A 222 -2.06 11.99 -16.61
N SER A 223 -2.48 13.22 -16.93
CA SER A 223 -3.65 13.44 -17.78
C SER A 223 -3.50 12.62 -19.06
N SER A 224 -4.60 12.03 -19.52
CA SER A 224 -4.71 11.04 -20.61
C SER A 224 -4.17 11.46 -22.00
N SER A 225 -3.34 12.49 -22.07
CA SER A 225 -2.75 13.05 -23.31
C SER A 225 -1.30 12.64 -23.61
N SER A 226 -0.68 11.77 -22.79
CA SER A 226 0.76 11.47 -22.92
C SER A 226 1.13 9.97 -22.98
N ILE A 227 0.14 9.08 -23.08
CA ILE A 227 0.43 7.62 -23.23
C ILE A 227 -0.09 7.18 -24.58
N ILE A 228 0.71 7.37 -25.62
CA ILE A 228 0.59 6.68 -26.92
C ILE A 228 1.92 5.96 -27.16
#